data_63be96c7aaaebe05f5662afb486fa932
#
_entry.id   63be96c7aaaebe05f5662afb486fa932
#
_cell.length_a   1.000
_cell.length_b   1.000
_cell.length_c   1.000
_cell.angle_alpha   90.00
_cell.angle_beta   90.00
_cell.angle_gamma   90.00
#
_symmetry.space_group_name_H-M   'P 1'
#
loop_
_entity.id
_entity.type
_entity.pdbx_description
1 polymer ?
#
loop_
_entity_poly.entity_id
_entity_poly.type
_entity_poly.pdbx_seq_one_letter_code
_entity_poly.pdbx_strand_id
1 'polypeptide(L)'
;MEDKESIAQAADILRRGGLLAIPTETVYGLGADGLDETAVLHIFEAKGRPQDNPLILHIPDASWLTRYCEDVPDAAYKLAERFWPGPLTMILKKKPCVPLRTTGGLETVGMRCPDHAVTRAIIEASGVPVAAPSANTSGRPSCTTAEHVREDMWGKIDGIVDGGPCQVGVESTIIDLTVTPPQLLRPGGLPLESLRDALGEVTVDKAVTQKMNDGEKPRAPGMKYRHYAPKAPVTVVTGGAKASARYLLTHAGEKSGIICFDEFAQLFDGHIVHPLGASDDKRAQAQHVFDALRTFDETSVGEIWAQCPDSKGLGLAIGNRLKKAAGFHVEDADDGKIVIGITGGTGAGKTSLLRALERKGACVLDCDAVYHEMLKDDELLLRALREAFGDVIFRQDGSVDVHAIGLIVFKDRKKLAELDAIVHERIPRALAQKMAATNAEIIGLDAIKLIESGLGAICDATVAVTAPEEVRVKRIMARDSITEEYARSRIAAQKDADYFRAQCDYEFVNDLPTAEKAEHAAEVYINTIINNLKEETER
;
A
#
# COMPACT_ATOMS: atom_id res chain seq x y z
N MET A 1 7.93 30.79 -14.92
CA MET A 1 7.47 32.15 -14.67
C MET A 1 5.98 32.08 -14.36
N GLU A 2 5.60 32.49 -13.15
CA GLU A 2 4.18 32.53 -12.78
C GLU A 2 3.51 33.58 -13.71
N ASP A 3 2.48 33.14 -14.45
CA ASP A 3 1.73 34.02 -15.31
C ASP A 3 0.85 34.93 -14.42
N LYS A 4 1.27 36.22 -14.31
CA LYS A 4 0.57 37.20 -13.47
C LYS A 4 -0.87 37.44 -13.93
N GLU A 5 -1.17 37.27 -15.21
CA GLU A 5 -2.51 37.45 -15.76
C GLU A 5 -3.43 36.31 -15.29
N SER A 6 -2.98 35.06 -15.35
CA SER A 6 -3.72 33.92 -14.86
C SER A 6 -3.96 33.97 -13.35
N ILE A 7 -2.97 34.45 -12.56
CA ILE A 7 -3.15 34.69 -11.12
C ILE A 7 -4.23 35.74 -10.86
N ALA A 8 -4.21 36.85 -11.62
CA ALA A 8 -5.20 37.91 -11.48
C ALA A 8 -6.62 37.44 -11.85
N GLN A 9 -6.76 36.64 -12.92
CA GLN A 9 -8.03 36.03 -13.32
C GLN A 9 -8.55 35.06 -12.24
N ALA A 10 -7.69 34.20 -11.70
CA ALA A 10 -8.03 33.29 -10.62
C ALA A 10 -8.49 34.03 -9.35
N ALA A 11 -7.75 35.06 -8.95
CA ALA A 11 -8.10 35.93 -7.81
C ALA A 11 -9.44 36.65 -8.02
N ASP A 12 -9.75 37.06 -9.26
CA ASP A 12 -11.01 37.71 -9.60
C ASP A 12 -12.21 36.75 -9.48
N ILE A 13 -12.05 35.48 -9.84
CA ILE A 13 -13.07 34.45 -9.61
C ILE A 13 -13.43 34.40 -8.12
N LEU A 14 -12.43 34.33 -7.23
CA LEU A 14 -12.65 34.27 -5.77
C LEU A 14 -13.33 35.54 -5.25
N ARG A 15 -12.86 36.74 -5.65
CA ARG A 15 -13.41 38.04 -5.21
C ARG A 15 -14.88 38.24 -5.56
N ARG A 16 -15.35 37.69 -6.66
CA ARG A 16 -16.77 37.78 -7.07
C ARG A 16 -17.63 36.60 -6.57
N GLY A 17 -17.13 35.81 -5.61
CA GLY A 17 -17.87 34.71 -5.00
C GLY A 17 -17.94 33.44 -5.84
N GLY A 18 -17.08 33.30 -6.87
CA GLY A 18 -16.99 32.10 -7.70
C GLY A 18 -16.21 30.96 -7.05
N LEU A 19 -16.30 29.78 -7.66
CA LEU A 19 -15.63 28.55 -7.23
C LEU A 19 -14.40 28.27 -8.09
N LEU A 20 -13.25 28.12 -7.46
CA LEU A 20 -11.98 27.85 -8.13
C LEU A 20 -11.30 26.61 -7.53
N ALA A 21 -11.01 25.61 -8.34
CA ALA A 21 -10.14 24.53 -7.91
C ALA A 21 -8.67 24.99 -7.94
N ILE A 22 -8.00 24.84 -6.80
CA ILE A 22 -6.61 25.29 -6.58
C ILE A 22 -5.71 24.10 -6.23
N PRO A 23 -4.50 24.02 -6.81
CA PRO A 23 -3.51 23.00 -6.47
C PRO A 23 -2.91 23.27 -5.10
N THR A 24 -2.61 22.22 -4.35
CA THR A 24 -1.76 22.29 -3.16
C THR A 24 -0.76 21.13 -3.17
N GLU A 25 0.20 21.15 -2.25
CA GLU A 25 1.15 20.04 -2.08
C GLU A 25 0.47 18.76 -1.62
N THR A 26 -0.70 18.87 -0.99
CA THR A 26 -1.46 17.74 -0.41
C THR A 26 -2.47 17.14 -1.38
N VAL A 27 -3.56 17.86 -1.64
CA VAL A 27 -4.63 17.52 -2.58
C VAL A 27 -5.17 18.81 -3.21
N TYR A 28 -5.82 18.73 -4.35
CA TYR A 28 -6.53 19.89 -4.90
C TYR A 28 -7.67 20.33 -3.98
N GLY A 29 -7.76 21.63 -3.75
CA GLY A 29 -8.82 22.26 -2.95
C GLY A 29 -9.88 22.92 -3.82
N LEU A 30 -11.16 22.83 -3.47
CA LEU A 30 -12.22 23.61 -4.07
C LEU A 30 -12.38 24.92 -3.28
N GLY A 31 -11.83 26.00 -3.81
CA GLY A 31 -11.71 27.29 -3.15
C GLY A 31 -12.86 28.24 -3.43
N ALA A 32 -13.26 28.99 -2.40
CA ALA A 32 -14.11 30.17 -2.48
C ALA A 32 -13.72 31.19 -1.41
N ASP A 33 -14.24 32.42 -1.47
CA ASP A 33 -14.09 33.40 -0.38
C ASP A 33 -14.67 32.84 0.93
N GLY A 34 -13.78 32.60 1.89
CA GLY A 34 -14.15 32.03 3.19
C GLY A 34 -14.95 32.96 4.10
N LEU A 35 -15.07 34.24 3.77
CA LEU A 35 -15.86 35.22 4.51
C LEU A 35 -17.23 35.50 3.88
N ASP A 36 -17.47 35.03 2.65
CA ASP A 36 -18.77 35.14 1.98
C ASP A 36 -19.59 33.85 2.18
N GLU A 37 -20.67 33.95 2.98
CA GLU A 37 -21.55 32.82 3.26
C GLU A 37 -22.20 32.22 2.00
N THR A 38 -22.43 33.02 0.95
CA THR A 38 -23.00 32.57 -0.30
C THR A 38 -21.99 31.78 -1.11
N ALA A 39 -20.77 32.28 -1.24
CA ALA A 39 -19.67 31.58 -1.91
C ALA A 39 -19.35 30.24 -1.20
N VAL A 40 -19.35 30.23 0.14
CA VAL A 40 -19.18 29.02 0.93
C VAL A 40 -20.33 28.03 0.71
N LEU A 41 -21.57 28.50 0.58
CA LEU A 41 -22.72 27.62 0.26
C LEU A 41 -22.53 26.92 -1.08
N HIS A 42 -22.06 27.63 -2.09
CA HIS A 42 -21.78 27.04 -3.42
C HIS A 42 -20.75 25.90 -3.35
N ILE A 43 -19.75 25.94 -2.42
CA ILE A 43 -18.84 24.79 -2.19
C ILE A 43 -19.64 23.55 -1.76
N PHE A 44 -20.54 23.72 -0.77
CA PHE A 44 -21.34 22.60 -0.28
C PHE A 44 -22.25 22.02 -1.37
N GLU A 45 -22.87 22.86 -2.17
CA GLU A 45 -23.75 22.47 -3.28
C GLU A 45 -22.98 21.75 -4.40
N ALA A 46 -21.88 22.30 -4.88
CA ALA A 46 -21.07 21.72 -5.96
C ALA A 46 -20.54 20.33 -5.60
N LYS A 47 -20.20 20.13 -4.32
CA LYS A 47 -19.67 18.87 -3.80
C LYS A 47 -20.75 17.89 -3.34
N GLY A 48 -21.98 18.32 -3.07
CA GLY A 48 -22.96 17.53 -2.32
C GLY A 48 -22.50 17.26 -0.87
N ARG A 49 -21.83 18.25 -0.24
CA ARG A 49 -21.22 18.12 1.09
C ARG A 49 -22.19 18.51 2.20
N PRO A 50 -22.25 17.78 3.33
CA PRO A 50 -23.01 18.19 4.50
C PRO A 50 -22.50 19.52 5.07
N GLN A 51 -23.42 20.45 5.39
CA GLN A 51 -23.06 21.81 5.84
C GLN A 51 -22.51 21.87 7.29
N ASP A 52 -22.70 20.83 8.10
CA ASP A 52 -22.15 20.69 9.44
C ASP A 52 -20.66 20.24 9.44
N ASN A 53 -20.09 19.98 8.27
CA ASN A 53 -18.71 19.56 8.11
C ASN A 53 -17.82 20.78 7.82
N PRO A 54 -17.04 21.31 8.80
CA PRO A 54 -16.33 22.59 8.70
C PRO A 54 -15.35 22.63 7.54
N LEU A 55 -14.99 23.85 7.11
CA LEU A 55 -13.99 24.11 6.09
C LEU A 55 -12.70 24.66 6.70
N ILE A 56 -11.59 24.53 5.96
CA ILE A 56 -10.29 25.08 6.34
C ILE A 56 -10.06 26.35 5.56
N LEU A 57 -9.68 27.42 6.25
CA LEU A 57 -9.26 28.67 5.63
C LEU A 57 -7.78 28.61 5.26
N HIS A 58 -7.49 28.81 3.98
CA HIS A 58 -6.14 28.91 3.44
C HIS A 58 -5.70 30.37 3.40
N ILE A 59 -4.49 30.62 3.89
CA ILE A 59 -3.87 31.96 4.01
C ILE A 59 -2.49 31.93 3.37
N PRO A 60 -1.96 33.08 2.89
CA PRO A 60 -0.67 33.12 2.21
C PRO A 60 0.51 33.00 3.17
N ASP A 61 0.35 33.44 4.41
CA ASP A 61 1.36 33.38 5.48
C ASP A 61 0.76 33.53 6.89
N ALA A 62 1.59 33.34 7.92
CA ALA A 62 1.16 33.36 9.32
C ALA A 62 0.72 34.75 9.82
N SER A 63 1.06 35.86 9.15
CA SER A 63 0.65 37.21 9.56
C SER A 63 -0.86 37.40 9.48
N TRP A 64 -1.54 36.57 8.66
CA TRP A 64 -2.99 36.61 8.53
C TRP A 64 -3.73 35.92 9.67
N LEU A 65 -3.06 35.16 10.56
CA LEU A 65 -3.71 34.49 11.68
C LEU A 65 -4.49 35.47 12.55
N THR A 66 -3.88 36.58 12.92
CA THR A 66 -4.52 37.61 13.78
C THR A 66 -5.66 38.36 13.10
N ARG A 67 -5.84 38.24 11.78
CA ARG A 67 -7.01 38.82 11.11
C ARG A 67 -8.28 38.01 11.39
N TYR A 68 -8.17 36.68 11.53
CA TYR A 68 -9.30 35.76 11.57
C TYR A 68 -9.41 34.94 12.85
N CYS A 69 -8.36 34.94 13.70
CA CYS A 69 -8.31 34.18 14.94
C CYS A 69 -8.15 35.09 16.16
N GLU A 70 -8.80 34.70 17.27
CA GLU A 70 -8.65 35.30 18.60
C GLU A 70 -7.61 34.53 19.40
N ASP A 71 -6.92 35.19 20.33
CA ASP A 71 -6.01 34.57 21.30
C ASP A 71 -5.08 33.53 20.71
N VAL A 72 -4.41 33.86 19.58
CA VAL A 72 -3.51 32.90 18.88
C VAL A 72 -2.38 32.51 19.84
N PRO A 73 -2.28 31.23 20.24
CA PRO A 73 -1.27 30.79 21.21
C PRO A 73 0.14 30.77 20.59
N ASP A 74 1.18 30.91 21.41
CA ASP A 74 2.59 30.84 20.99
C ASP A 74 2.91 29.51 20.24
N ALA A 75 2.25 28.42 20.64
CA ALA A 75 2.36 27.14 19.98
C ALA A 75 1.98 27.22 18.48
N ALA A 76 1.01 28.07 18.11
CA ALA A 76 0.63 28.24 16.70
C ALA A 76 1.74 28.92 15.90
N TYR A 77 2.38 29.93 16.45
CA TYR A 77 3.51 30.60 15.78
C TYR A 77 4.72 29.69 15.68
N LYS A 78 5.04 28.92 16.73
CA LYS A 78 6.11 27.92 16.72
C LYS A 78 5.90 26.84 15.65
N LEU A 79 4.66 26.37 15.49
CA LEU A 79 4.32 25.40 14.46
C LEU A 79 4.34 26.03 13.05
N ALA A 80 3.86 27.27 12.91
CA ALA A 80 3.91 27.98 11.64
C ALA A 80 5.34 28.24 11.17
N GLU A 81 6.23 28.68 12.06
CA GLU A 81 7.64 28.89 11.74
C GLU A 81 8.33 27.61 11.24
N ARG A 82 7.99 26.46 11.83
CA ARG A 82 8.65 25.17 11.52
C ARG A 82 8.03 24.45 10.34
N PHE A 83 6.71 24.57 10.12
CA PHE A 83 5.96 23.70 9.21
C PHE A 83 5.09 24.44 8.18
N TRP A 84 5.07 25.78 8.17
CA TRP A 84 4.42 26.56 7.14
C TRP A 84 5.43 27.33 6.28
N PRO A 85 5.21 27.38 4.96
CA PRO A 85 4.11 26.74 4.24
C PRO A 85 4.25 25.21 4.26
N GLY A 86 3.09 24.50 4.34
CA GLY A 86 3.14 23.05 4.41
C GLY A 86 1.82 22.33 4.81
N PRO A 87 1.89 21.01 4.98
CA PRO A 87 0.72 20.16 5.15
C PRO A 87 0.19 20.12 6.59
N LEU A 88 0.13 21.27 7.26
CA LEU A 88 -0.37 21.43 8.62
C LEU A 88 -1.54 22.40 8.67
N THR A 89 -2.64 21.97 9.31
CA THR A 89 -3.81 22.78 9.65
C THR A 89 -3.90 22.91 11.18
N MET A 90 -4.04 24.12 11.68
CA MET A 90 -4.21 24.42 13.09
C MET A 90 -5.64 24.86 13.36
N ILE A 91 -6.33 24.22 14.31
CA ILE A 91 -7.64 24.67 14.81
C ILE A 91 -7.41 25.71 15.88
N LEU A 92 -8.01 26.89 15.69
CA LEU A 92 -7.90 28.06 16.55
C LEU A 92 -9.28 28.66 16.82
N LYS A 93 -9.42 29.51 17.87
CA LYS A 93 -10.64 30.28 18.11
C LYS A 93 -10.84 31.28 16.97
N LYS A 94 -12.04 31.32 16.39
CA LYS A 94 -12.36 32.23 15.29
C LYS A 94 -12.73 33.63 15.79
N LYS A 95 -12.47 34.65 14.97
CA LYS A 95 -13.08 35.99 15.17
C LYS A 95 -14.50 36.04 14.60
N PRO A 96 -15.33 37.00 15.02
CA PRO A 96 -16.69 37.17 14.54
C PRO A 96 -16.81 37.40 13.02
N CYS A 97 -15.76 37.89 12.36
CA CYS A 97 -15.72 38.09 10.90
C CYS A 97 -15.72 36.76 10.12
N VAL A 98 -15.37 35.62 10.74
CA VAL A 98 -15.46 34.32 10.11
C VAL A 98 -16.88 33.77 10.30
N PRO A 99 -17.62 33.51 9.20
CA PRO A 99 -19.00 33.05 9.27
C PRO A 99 -19.14 31.68 9.92
N LEU A 100 -20.23 31.44 10.64
CA LEU A 100 -20.57 30.12 11.20
C LEU A 100 -20.76 29.06 10.11
N ARG A 101 -21.19 29.45 8.92
CA ARG A 101 -21.31 28.54 7.78
C ARG A 101 -19.95 27.96 7.37
N THR A 102 -18.91 28.78 7.37
CA THR A 102 -17.53 28.33 7.07
C THR A 102 -17.02 27.32 8.11
N THR A 103 -17.38 27.52 9.36
CA THR A 103 -16.93 26.66 10.48
C THR A 103 -17.88 25.52 10.82
N GLY A 104 -18.97 25.30 10.03
CA GLY A 104 -19.97 24.28 10.34
C GLY A 104 -20.69 24.49 11.67
N GLY A 105 -20.82 25.77 12.11
CA GLY A 105 -21.46 26.15 13.36
C GLY A 105 -20.54 26.04 14.59
N LEU A 106 -19.21 25.99 14.40
CA LEU A 106 -18.22 25.95 15.47
C LEU A 106 -17.65 27.34 15.76
N GLU A 107 -17.23 27.59 17.00
CA GLU A 107 -16.50 28.80 17.45
C GLU A 107 -14.98 28.69 17.18
N THR A 108 -14.58 27.67 16.42
CA THR A 108 -13.20 27.42 16.04
C THR A 108 -13.09 27.35 14.51
N VAL A 109 -11.90 27.65 13.97
CA VAL A 109 -11.60 27.62 12.55
C VAL A 109 -10.28 26.93 12.28
N GLY A 110 -10.23 26.12 11.23
CA GLY A 110 -8.98 25.54 10.73
C GLY A 110 -8.23 26.53 9.83
N MET A 111 -6.98 26.81 10.15
CA MET A 111 -6.10 27.72 9.41
C MET A 111 -4.95 26.94 8.80
N ARG A 112 -4.60 27.20 7.53
CA ARG A 112 -3.51 26.55 6.82
C ARG A 112 -2.80 27.52 5.87
N CYS A 113 -1.47 27.41 5.78
CA CYS A 113 -0.66 28.02 4.71
C CYS A 113 -0.13 26.90 3.80
N PRO A 114 -0.68 26.71 2.57
CA PRO A 114 -0.28 25.59 1.70
C PRO A 114 1.10 25.83 1.08
N ASP A 115 1.88 24.78 0.89
CA ASP A 115 3.17 24.88 0.18
C ASP A 115 2.98 24.74 -1.34
N HIS A 116 2.33 25.75 -1.90
CA HIS A 116 2.18 25.89 -3.35
C HIS A 116 2.22 27.38 -3.73
N ALA A 117 3.28 27.79 -4.40
CA ALA A 117 3.55 29.20 -4.69
C ALA A 117 2.40 29.89 -5.44
N VAL A 118 1.87 29.25 -6.50
CA VAL A 118 0.76 29.80 -7.28
C VAL A 118 -0.49 29.99 -6.41
N THR A 119 -0.83 29.02 -5.59
CA THR A 119 -2.00 29.10 -4.69
C THR A 119 -1.85 30.23 -3.68
N ARG A 120 -0.68 30.37 -3.06
CA ARG A 120 -0.42 31.51 -2.13
C ARG A 120 -0.51 32.85 -2.85
N ALA A 121 0.03 32.95 -4.06
CA ALA A 121 -0.08 34.17 -4.87
C ALA A 121 -1.54 34.52 -5.23
N ILE A 122 -2.37 33.52 -5.54
CA ILE A 122 -3.81 33.71 -5.80
C ILE A 122 -4.52 34.20 -4.54
N ILE A 123 -4.25 33.59 -3.36
CA ILE A 123 -4.84 33.99 -2.09
C ILE A 123 -4.44 35.45 -1.75
N GLU A 124 -3.16 35.79 -1.89
CA GLU A 124 -2.67 37.15 -1.66
C GLU A 124 -3.31 38.16 -2.63
N ALA A 125 -3.35 37.85 -3.92
CA ALA A 125 -3.97 38.70 -4.94
C ALA A 125 -5.49 38.85 -4.74
N SER A 126 -6.19 37.83 -4.25
CA SER A 126 -7.62 37.92 -3.94
C SER A 126 -7.92 38.81 -2.73
N GLY A 127 -7.00 38.90 -1.78
CA GLY A 127 -7.15 39.66 -0.54
C GLY A 127 -8.09 39.02 0.49
N VAL A 128 -8.60 37.81 0.25
CA VAL A 128 -9.53 37.07 1.11
C VAL A 128 -8.96 35.71 1.50
N PRO A 129 -9.29 35.17 2.71
CA PRO A 129 -8.91 33.82 3.10
C PRO A 129 -9.75 32.83 2.30
N VAL A 130 -9.14 31.83 1.70
CA VAL A 130 -9.84 30.90 0.82
C VAL A 130 -10.30 29.68 1.61
N ALA A 131 -11.62 29.50 1.74
CA ALA A 131 -12.18 28.25 2.24
C ALA A 131 -12.02 27.17 1.19
N ALA A 132 -11.26 26.10 1.48
CA ALA A 132 -11.00 25.06 0.51
C ALA A 132 -11.00 23.64 1.14
N PRO A 133 -12.11 22.87 1.05
CA PRO A 133 -12.08 21.42 1.18
C PRO A 133 -11.43 20.80 -0.07
N SER A 134 -11.13 19.49 -0.05
CA SER A 134 -10.66 18.78 -1.25
C SER A 134 -11.65 18.92 -2.44
N ALA A 135 -11.15 18.93 -3.67
CA ALA A 135 -11.95 19.28 -4.86
C ALA A 135 -12.73 18.10 -5.48
N ASN A 136 -12.98 17.02 -4.73
CA ASN A 136 -13.78 15.86 -5.16
C ASN A 136 -15.26 16.01 -4.82
N THR A 137 -16.14 15.28 -5.50
CA THR A 137 -17.52 15.02 -5.05
C THR A 137 -17.49 14.36 -3.67
N SER A 138 -18.38 14.77 -2.77
CA SER A 138 -18.39 14.28 -1.37
C SER A 138 -18.48 12.75 -1.31
N GLY A 139 -17.63 12.13 -0.50
CA GLY A 139 -17.53 10.67 -0.35
C GLY A 139 -16.52 10.00 -1.26
N ARG A 140 -16.22 10.54 -2.46
CA ARG A 140 -15.20 10.01 -3.39
C ARG A 140 -13.77 10.26 -2.89
N PRO A 141 -12.77 9.51 -3.41
CA PRO A 141 -11.36 9.77 -3.10
C PRO A 141 -10.93 11.19 -3.48
N SER A 142 -10.04 11.81 -2.69
CA SER A 142 -9.58 13.19 -2.94
C SER A 142 -8.84 13.32 -4.28
N CYS A 143 -8.91 14.51 -4.89
CA CYS A 143 -8.25 14.80 -6.15
C CYS A 143 -6.78 15.14 -5.93
N THR A 144 -5.87 14.43 -6.57
CA THR A 144 -4.42 14.66 -6.54
C THR A 144 -3.87 15.22 -7.85
N THR A 145 -4.71 15.31 -8.88
CA THR A 145 -4.40 15.91 -10.19
C THR A 145 -5.55 16.81 -10.67
N ALA A 146 -5.27 17.71 -11.62
CA ALA A 146 -6.29 18.55 -12.26
C ALA A 146 -7.32 17.70 -13.04
N GLU A 147 -6.90 16.55 -13.59
CA GLU A 147 -7.80 15.61 -14.28
C GLU A 147 -8.83 15.02 -13.33
N HIS A 148 -8.45 14.58 -12.13
CA HIS A 148 -9.40 14.13 -11.11
C HIS A 148 -10.41 15.22 -10.74
N VAL A 149 -9.97 16.49 -10.70
CA VAL A 149 -10.89 17.62 -10.45
C VAL A 149 -11.86 17.78 -11.62
N ARG A 150 -11.37 17.67 -12.86
CA ARG A 150 -12.19 17.77 -14.07
C ARG A 150 -13.27 16.70 -14.09
N GLU A 151 -12.94 15.45 -13.77
CA GLU A 151 -13.92 14.36 -13.67
C GLU A 151 -15.05 14.65 -12.67
N ASP A 152 -14.72 15.19 -11.50
CA ASP A 152 -15.66 15.38 -10.40
C ASP A 152 -16.46 16.71 -10.51
N MET A 153 -15.84 17.78 -11.02
CA MET A 153 -16.31 19.16 -10.89
C MET A 153 -16.62 19.87 -12.20
N TRP A 154 -16.38 19.24 -13.38
CA TRP A 154 -16.65 19.88 -14.66
C TRP A 154 -18.11 20.36 -14.76
N GLY A 155 -18.30 21.62 -15.19
CA GLY A 155 -19.62 22.25 -15.31
C GLY A 155 -20.25 22.69 -14.00
N LYS A 156 -19.56 22.52 -12.85
CA LYS A 156 -20.06 22.93 -11.52
C LYS A 156 -19.26 24.09 -10.92
N ILE A 157 -18.10 24.44 -11.48
CA ILE A 157 -17.16 25.43 -10.95
C ILE A 157 -16.68 26.37 -12.06
N ASP A 158 -16.14 27.54 -11.66
CA ASP A 158 -15.77 28.61 -12.58
C ASP A 158 -14.36 28.44 -13.19
N GLY A 159 -13.49 27.65 -12.55
CA GLY A 159 -12.14 27.43 -13.06
C GLY A 159 -11.37 26.34 -12.32
N ILE A 160 -10.33 25.85 -12.99
CA ILE A 160 -9.34 24.92 -12.45
C ILE A 160 -7.96 25.49 -12.72
N VAL A 161 -7.15 25.65 -11.68
CA VAL A 161 -5.72 25.97 -11.81
C VAL A 161 -4.97 24.64 -11.85
N ASP A 162 -4.36 24.33 -12.98
CA ASP A 162 -3.52 23.14 -13.10
C ASP A 162 -2.11 23.44 -12.59
N GLY A 163 -1.77 22.85 -11.45
CA GLY A 163 -0.44 22.91 -10.80
C GLY A 163 0.36 21.61 -10.91
N GLY A 164 -0.12 20.67 -11.72
CA GLY A 164 0.43 19.32 -11.80
C GLY A 164 0.01 18.41 -10.63
N PRO A 165 0.59 17.21 -10.52
CA PRO A 165 0.26 16.26 -9.47
C PRO A 165 0.74 16.73 -8.09
N CYS A 166 -0.04 16.42 -7.06
CA CYS A 166 0.27 16.74 -5.67
C CYS A 166 1.48 15.94 -5.16
N GLN A 167 2.41 16.62 -4.45
CA GLN A 167 3.66 16.01 -4.00
C GLN A 167 3.51 15.13 -2.75
N VAL A 168 2.49 15.38 -1.92
CA VAL A 168 2.22 14.64 -0.68
C VAL A 168 1.15 13.57 -0.88
N GLY A 169 0.08 13.89 -1.60
CA GLY A 169 -0.97 12.95 -1.99
C GLY A 169 -2.05 12.66 -0.94
N VAL A 170 -1.81 12.98 0.32
CA VAL A 170 -2.82 12.91 1.40
C VAL A 170 -3.06 14.31 1.98
N GLU A 171 -4.23 14.55 2.56
CA GLU A 171 -4.59 15.86 3.11
C GLU A 171 -3.69 16.29 4.27
N SER A 172 -3.79 17.56 4.65
CA SER A 172 -3.06 18.14 5.77
C SER A 172 -3.36 17.45 7.10
N THR A 173 -2.35 17.37 7.96
CA THR A 173 -2.49 17.02 9.38
C THR A 173 -3.25 18.12 10.10
N ILE A 174 -4.23 17.75 10.94
CA ILE A 174 -5.04 18.72 11.69
C ILE A 174 -4.78 18.56 13.18
N ILE A 175 -4.29 19.64 13.82
CA ILE A 175 -4.06 19.72 15.25
C ILE A 175 -4.99 20.76 15.87
N ASP A 176 -5.61 20.42 16.99
CA ASP A 176 -6.43 21.32 17.80
C ASP A 176 -5.56 21.97 18.89
N LEU A 177 -5.37 23.28 18.79
CA LEU A 177 -4.61 24.09 19.74
C LEU A 177 -5.52 24.82 20.75
N THR A 178 -6.83 24.57 20.71
CA THR A 178 -7.79 25.16 21.67
C THR A 178 -7.95 24.32 22.92
N VAL A 179 -7.29 23.17 22.99
CA VAL A 179 -7.29 22.22 24.12
C VAL A 179 -5.86 21.99 24.63
N THR A 180 -5.74 21.57 25.90
CA THR A 180 -4.46 21.24 26.52
C THR A 180 -4.53 19.85 27.14
N PRO A 181 -3.61 18.92 26.79
CA PRO A 181 -2.59 19.09 25.75
C PRO A 181 -3.19 19.20 24.35
N PRO A 182 -2.44 19.74 23.34
CA PRO A 182 -2.89 19.79 21.95
C PRO A 182 -3.30 18.42 21.44
N GLN A 183 -4.30 18.38 20.53
CA GLN A 183 -4.88 17.11 20.09
C GLN A 183 -4.84 16.96 18.57
N LEU A 184 -4.29 15.83 18.08
CA LEU A 184 -4.37 15.42 16.68
C LEU A 184 -5.79 14.99 16.36
N LEU A 185 -6.47 15.71 15.45
CA LEU A 185 -7.82 15.40 14.98
C LEU A 185 -7.82 14.59 13.69
N ARG A 186 -6.82 14.78 12.84
CA ARG A 186 -6.65 14.05 11.58
C ARG A 186 -5.17 13.88 11.24
N PRO A 187 -4.66 12.66 11.09
CA PRO A 187 -3.33 12.44 10.56
C PRO A 187 -3.31 12.82 9.07
N GLY A 188 -2.17 13.32 8.59
CA GLY A 188 -2.01 13.80 7.22
C GLY A 188 -0.54 13.89 6.81
N GLY A 189 -0.22 14.81 5.88
CA GLY A 189 1.11 14.96 5.31
C GLY A 189 2.23 15.31 6.28
N LEU A 190 1.91 15.82 7.49
CA LEU A 190 2.88 16.03 8.56
C LEU A 190 2.75 14.90 9.60
N PRO A 191 3.81 14.10 9.85
CA PRO A 191 3.78 13.02 10.85
C PRO A 191 3.49 13.49 12.27
N LEU A 192 2.83 12.65 13.08
CA LEU A 192 2.55 12.91 14.50
C LEU A 192 3.83 13.13 15.31
N GLU A 193 4.87 12.36 14.99
CA GLU A 193 6.19 12.43 15.61
C GLU A 193 6.78 13.85 15.50
N SER A 194 6.63 14.50 14.33
CA SER A 194 7.09 15.87 14.10
C SER A 194 6.34 16.90 14.97
N LEU A 195 5.05 16.67 15.22
CA LEU A 195 4.27 17.51 16.14
C LEU A 195 4.73 17.33 17.58
N ARG A 196 4.98 16.08 18.00
CA ARG A 196 5.50 15.77 19.34
C ARG A 196 6.89 16.37 19.57
N ASP A 197 7.77 16.32 18.56
CA ASP A 197 9.07 16.97 18.62
C ASP A 197 8.97 18.49 18.81
N ALA A 198 7.96 19.12 18.22
CA ALA A 198 7.77 20.56 18.31
C ALA A 198 7.10 20.99 19.60
N LEU A 199 6.10 20.24 20.09
CA LEU A 199 5.21 20.66 21.19
C LEU A 199 5.39 19.86 22.48
N GLY A 200 6.07 18.72 22.43
CA GLY A 200 6.12 17.73 23.52
C GLY A 200 4.90 16.81 23.48
N GLU A 201 3.98 16.95 24.44
CA GLU A 201 2.81 16.09 24.50
C GLU A 201 1.75 16.49 23.45
N VAL A 202 1.33 15.50 22.65
CA VAL A 202 0.20 15.61 21.70
C VAL A 202 -0.65 14.37 21.84
N THR A 203 -1.91 14.53 22.19
CA THR A 203 -2.89 13.44 22.26
C THR A 203 -3.49 13.15 20.89
N VAL A 204 -4.11 11.99 20.74
CA VAL A 204 -4.76 11.57 19.49
C VAL A 204 -6.25 11.40 19.73
N ASP A 205 -7.07 12.03 18.88
CA ASP A 205 -8.53 11.88 18.95
C ASP A 205 -8.96 10.47 18.54
N LYS A 206 -9.99 9.93 19.21
CA LYS A 206 -10.51 8.57 18.92
C LYS A 206 -11.03 8.44 17.48
N ALA A 207 -11.52 9.52 16.86
CA ALA A 207 -11.97 9.50 15.46
C ALA A 207 -10.84 9.24 14.45
N VAL A 208 -9.58 9.23 14.86
CA VAL A 208 -8.44 8.81 14.05
C VAL A 208 -8.44 7.29 13.83
N THR A 209 -8.81 6.51 14.86
CA THR A 209 -8.72 5.05 14.86
C THR A 209 -10.08 4.35 14.84
N GLN A 210 -11.16 5.06 15.19
CA GLN A 210 -12.50 4.51 15.35
C GLN A 210 -13.52 5.36 14.60
N LYS A 211 -14.65 4.74 14.23
CA LYS A 211 -15.80 5.44 13.66
C LYS A 211 -16.43 6.34 14.74
N MET A 212 -16.73 7.59 14.39
CA MET A 212 -17.51 8.48 15.27
C MET A 212 -18.93 7.97 15.47
N ASN A 213 -19.51 8.23 16.63
CA ASN A 213 -20.89 7.88 16.92
C ASN A 213 -21.88 8.80 16.16
N ASP A 214 -23.06 8.28 15.88
CA ASP A 214 -24.16 9.08 15.33
C ASP A 214 -24.58 10.15 16.35
N GLY A 215 -24.58 11.42 15.94
CA GLY A 215 -24.90 12.57 16.82
C GLY A 215 -23.68 13.37 17.28
N GLU A 216 -22.45 12.85 17.22
CA GLU A 216 -21.26 13.65 17.49
C GLU A 216 -21.02 14.67 16.36
N LYS A 217 -20.70 15.93 16.71
CA LYS A 217 -20.34 16.96 15.73
C LYS A 217 -18.86 16.85 15.38
N PRO A 218 -18.50 16.87 14.08
CA PRO A 218 -17.11 16.84 13.67
C PRO A 218 -16.43 18.19 14.00
N ARG A 219 -15.28 18.14 14.68
CA ARG A 219 -14.47 19.33 15.00
C ARG A 219 -13.54 19.72 13.85
N ALA A 220 -13.34 18.84 12.90
CA ALA A 220 -12.50 19.05 11.73
C ALA A 220 -13.02 18.25 10.52
N PRO A 221 -12.63 18.64 9.28
CA PRO A 221 -13.01 17.91 8.08
C PRO A 221 -12.51 16.47 8.09
N GLY A 222 -13.34 15.54 7.61
CA GLY A 222 -12.97 14.13 7.46
C GLY A 222 -13.08 13.28 8.73
N MET A 223 -13.69 13.76 9.82
CA MET A 223 -13.85 12.98 11.05
C MET A 223 -15.05 12.03 11.01
N LYS A 224 -16.23 12.49 10.55
CA LYS A 224 -17.53 11.83 10.80
C LYS A 224 -18.02 10.94 9.64
N TYR A 225 -18.00 11.45 8.43
CA TYR A 225 -18.68 10.82 7.29
C TYR A 225 -17.83 9.72 6.64
N ARG A 226 -18.46 8.81 5.89
CA ARG A 226 -17.74 7.90 4.99
C ARG A 226 -17.03 8.75 3.94
N HIS A 227 -15.73 8.62 3.85
CA HIS A 227 -14.88 9.37 2.95
C HIS A 227 -14.02 8.44 2.11
N TYR A 228 -13.61 8.92 0.96
CA TYR A 228 -12.63 8.26 0.08
C TYR A 228 -13.10 6.92 -0.49
N ALA A 229 -14.39 6.64 -0.42
CA ALA A 229 -14.91 5.33 -0.79
C ALA A 229 -15.08 5.21 -2.32
N PRO A 230 -14.46 4.21 -2.97
CA PRO A 230 -14.80 3.80 -4.31
C PRO A 230 -16.18 3.14 -4.35
N LYS A 231 -16.66 2.82 -5.56
CA LYS A 231 -17.96 2.13 -5.76
C LYS A 231 -17.97 0.73 -5.16
N ALA A 232 -16.90 -0.04 -5.41
CA ALA A 232 -16.72 -1.37 -4.85
C ALA A 232 -16.36 -1.30 -3.34
N PRO A 233 -16.85 -2.24 -2.51
CA PRO A 233 -16.47 -2.31 -1.11
C PRO A 233 -14.97 -2.59 -0.97
N VAL A 234 -14.36 -1.98 0.05
CA VAL A 234 -12.94 -2.14 0.37
C VAL A 234 -12.79 -2.94 1.65
N THR A 235 -11.90 -3.92 1.66
CA THR A 235 -11.39 -4.58 2.87
C THR A 235 -9.92 -4.20 3.04
N VAL A 236 -9.58 -3.68 4.21
CA VAL A 236 -8.21 -3.28 4.54
C VAL A 236 -7.55 -4.39 5.35
N VAL A 237 -6.35 -4.80 4.94
CA VAL A 237 -5.57 -5.83 5.64
C VAL A 237 -4.40 -5.18 6.34
N THR A 238 -4.39 -5.26 7.68
CA THR A 238 -3.30 -4.80 8.56
C THR A 238 -2.36 -5.94 8.90
N GLY A 239 -1.27 -5.64 9.59
CA GLY A 239 -0.20 -6.58 9.92
C GLY A 239 1.07 -6.33 9.13
N GLY A 240 2.07 -7.20 9.27
CA GLY A 240 3.32 -7.12 8.51
C GLY A 240 3.09 -7.17 7.00
N ALA A 241 3.94 -6.51 6.20
CA ALA A 241 3.77 -6.45 4.74
C ALA A 241 3.69 -7.84 4.09
N LYS A 242 4.54 -8.77 4.52
CA LYS A 242 4.55 -10.16 4.02
C LYS A 242 3.33 -10.96 4.49
N ALA A 243 2.93 -10.82 5.75
CA ALA A 243 1.76 -11.48 6.31
C ALA A 243 0.46 -11.00 5.61
N SER A 244 0.32 -9.68 5.41
CA SER A 244 -0.84 -9.13 4.69
C SER A 244 -0.89 -9.56 3.23
N ALA A 245 0.25 -9.71 2.53
CA ALA A 245 0.27 -10.27 1.19
C ALA A 245 -0.18 -11.75 1.16
N ARG A 246 0.29 -12.58 2.11
CA ARG A 246 -0.18 -13.98 2.28
C ARG A 246 -1.69 -14.04 2.55
N TYR A 247 -2.20 -13.10 3.37
CA TYR A 247 -3.63 -13.01 3.67
C TYR A 247 -4.45 -12.68 2.43
N LEU A 248 -4.02 -11.68 1.64
CA LEU A 248 -4.67 -11.32 0.38
C LEU A 248 -4.72 -12.50 -0.60
N LEU A 249 -3.60 -13.21 -0.79
CA LEU A 249 -3.53 -14.41 -1.65
C LEU A 249 -4.56 -15.47 -1.25
N THR A 250 -4.85 -15.59 0.06
CA THR A 250 -5.78 -16.60 0.57
C THR A 250 -7.24 -16.18 0.37
N HIS A 251 -7.57 -14.88 0.55
CA HIS A 251 -8.94 -14.40 0.68
C HIS A 251 -9.49 -13.67 -0.53
N ALA A 252 -8.64 -13.02 -1.35
CA ALA A 252 -9.08 -12.31 -2.53
C ALA A 252 -9.73 -13.26 -3.55
N GLY A 253 -10.94 -12.94 -4.01
CA GLY A 253 -11.64 -13.69 -5.04
C GLY A 253 -11.11 -13.36 -6.45
N GLU A 254 -11.45 -14.15 -7.46
CA GLU A 254 -10.97 -13.96 -8.84
C GLU A 254 -11.33 -12.60 -9.46
N LYS A 255 -12.39 -11.95 -8.99
CA LYS A 255 -12.85 -10.64 -9.46
C LYS A 255 -12.52 -9.51 -8.49
N SER A 256 -11.61 -9.74 -7.57
CA SER A 256 -11.17 -8.73 -6.62
C SER A 256 -10.16 -7.77 -7.28
N GLY A 257 -10.29 -6.48 -6.97
CA GLY A 257 -9.22 -5.51 -7.17
C GLY A 257 -8.22 -5.59 -6.02
N ILE A 258 -6.94 -5.45 -6.32
CA ILE A 258 -5.86 -5.55 -5.33
C ILE A 258 -5.10 -4.23 -5.24
N ILE A 259 -5.02 -3.67 -4.04
CA ILE A 259 -4.09 -2.59 -3.69
C ILE A 259 -2.99 -3.20 -2.83
N CYS A 260 -1.76 -3.24 -3.34
CA CYS A 260 -0.64 -3.88 -2.65
C CYS A 260 0.64 -3.05 -2.73
N PHE A 261 1.68 -3.45 -2.00
CA PHE A 261 3.01 -2.89 -2.19
C PHE A 261 3.67 -3.51 -3.43
N ASP A 262 4.62 -2.76 -4.02
CA ASP A 262 5.22 -3.07 -5.33
C ASP A 262 5.83 -4.47 -5.39
N GLU A 263 6.51 -4.89 -4.32
CA GLU A 263 7.19 -6.18 -4.21
C GLU A 263 6.25 -7.39 -4.29
N PHE A 264 4.95 -7.18 -4.05
CA PHE A 264 3.95 -8.26 -4.08
C PHE A 264 3.10 -8.27 -5.35
N ALA A 265 3.19 -7.24 -6.20
CA ALA A 265 2.29 -7.08 -7.34
C ALA A 265 2.27 -8.29 -8.28
N GLN A 266 3.44 -8.89 -8.54
CA GLN A 266 3.56 -10.08 -9.39
C GLN A 266 2.79 -11.30 -8.86
N LEU A 267 2.58 -11.39 -7.55
CA LEU A 267 1.87 -12.52 -6.92
C LEU A 267 0.36 -12.52 -7.19
N PHE A 268 -0.16 -11.39 -7.67
CA PHE A 268 -1.57 -11.19 -7.97
C PHE A 268 -1.85 -11.11 -9.48
N ASP A 269 -0.98 -11.73 -10.31
CA ASP A 269 -1.24 -11.87 -11.73
C ASP A 269 -2.62 -12.50 -11.96
N GLY A 270 -3.37 -11.99 -12.94
CA GLY A 270 -4.78 -12.37 -13.16
C GLY A 270 -5.81 -11.48 -12.45
N HIS A 271 -5.40 -10.68 -11.46
CA HIS A 271 -6.25 -9.65 -10.83
C HIS A 271 -6.02 -8.27 -11.46
N ILE A 272 -6.94 -7.33 -11.20
CA ILE A 272 -6.68 -5.90 -11.43
C ILE A 272 -5.89 -5.39 -10.23
N VAL A 273 -4.59 -5.12 -10.42
CA VAL A 273 -3.66 -4.73 -9.36
C VAL A 273 -3.30 -3.26 -9.49
N HIS A 274 -3.30 -2.55 -8.38
CA HIS A 274 -2.78 -1.19 -8.30
C HIS A 274 -1.69 -1.12 -7.21
N PRO A 275 -0.40 -1.09 -7.60
CA PRO A 275 0.69 -0.95 -6.65
C PRO A 275 0.72 0.46 -6.03
N LEU A 276 1.02 0.54 -4.73
CA LEU A 276 1.11 1.82 -4.00
C LEU A 276 2.51 2.43 -3.96
N GLY A 277 3.53 1.64 -4.22
CA GLY A 277 4.94 1.89 -3.93
C GLY A 277 5.51 0.78 -3.05
N ALA A 278 6.82 0.75 -2.85
CA ALA A 278 7.47 -0.23 -1.97
C ALA A 278 6.95 -0.14 -0.52
N SER A 279 6.98 -1.24 0.24
CA SER A 279 6.42 -1.29 1.60
C SER A 279 7.10 -0.31 2.58
N ASP A 280 8.35 0.07 2.33
CA ASP A 280 9.12 1.05 3.08
C ASP A 280 9.02 2.49 2.53
N ASP A 281 8.54 2.69 1.28
CA ASP A 281 8.34 4.03 0.68
C ASP A 281 6.94 4.59 0.95
N LYS A 282 6.72 5.03 2.18
CA LYS A 282 5.46 5.66 2.59
C LYS A 282 5.15 6.97 1.87
N ARG A 283 6.16 7.61 1.24
CA ARG A 283 5.94 8.80 0.44
C ARG A 283 5.25 8.46 -0.88
N ALA A 284 5.76 7.47 -1.61
CA ALA A 284 5.09 6.97 -2.81
C ALA A 284 3.68 6.46 -2.50
N GLN A 285 3.52 5.69 -1.41
CA GLN A 285 2.21 5.18 -0.99
C GLN A 285 1.20 6.31 -0.71
N ALA A 286 1.62 7.40 -0.06
CA ALA A 286 0.76 8.55 0.20
C ALA A 286 0.34 9.27 -1.10
N GLN A 287 1.22 9.35 -2.09
CA GLN A 287 0.93 9.95 -3.39
C GLN A 287 -0.07 9.13 -4.20
N HIS A 288 -0.03 7.79 -4.10
CA HIS A 288 -0.81 6.89 -4.94
C HIS A 288 -2.13 6.43 -4.31
N VAL A 289 -2.32 6.53 -2.99
CA VAL A 289 -3.48 5.93 -2.30
C VAL A 289 -4.84 6.39 -2.85
N PHE A 290 -5.00 7.66 -3.22
CA PHE A 290 -6.26 8.14 -3.77
C PHE A 290 -6.43 7.77 -5.24
N ASP A 291 -5.35 7.77 -6.00
CA ASP A 291 -5.36 7.31 -7.38
C ASP A 291 -5.72 5.83 -7.47
N ALA A 292 -5.11 4.99 -6.63
CA ALA A 292 -5.46 3.58 -6.51
C ALA A 292 -6.95 3.34 -6.24
N LEU A 293 -7.53 4.09 -5.28
CA LEU A 293 -8.95 3.98 -4.97
C LEU A 293 -9.86 4.47 -6.12
N ARG A 294 -9.41 5.47 -6.92
CA ARG A 294 -10.17 5.98 -8.06
C ARG A 294 -10.16 5.01 -9.24
N THR A 295 -9.01 4.43 -9.55
CA THR A 295 -8.83 3.54 -10.70
C THR A 295 -9.85 2.40 -10.72
N PHE A 296 -10.21 1.85 -9.57
CA PHE A 296 -11.20 0.77 -9.49
C PHE A 296 -12.62 1.21 -9.84
N ASP A 297 -12.95 2.49 -9.77
CA ASP A 297 -14.26 3.00 -10.19
C ASP A 297 -14.54 2.84 -11.70
N GLU A 298 -13.49 2.68 -12.50
CA GLU A 298 -13.54 2.45 -13.95
C GLU A 298 -13.48 0.97 -14.35
N THR A 299 -13.43 0.09 -13.35
CA THR A 299 -13.33 -1.36 -13.53
C THR A 299 -14.62 -2.07 -13.14
N SER A 300 -14.69 -3.36 -13.46
CA SER A 300 -15.81 -4.25 -13.09
C SER A 300 -15.53 -5.10 -11.85
N VAL A 301 -14.57 -4.69 -10.99
CA VAL A 301 -14.27 -5.45 -9.76
C VAL A 301 -15.46 -5.43 -8.80
N GLY A 302 -15.73 -6.56 -8.17
CA GLY A 302 -16.82 -6.70 -7.19
C GLY A 302 -16.44 -6.24 -5.78
N GLU A 303 -15.16 -6.27 -5.46
CA GLU A 303 -14.59 -5.90 -4.17
C GLU A 303 -13.12 -5.48 -4.34
N ILE A 304 -12.56 -4.79 -3.34
CA ILE A 304 -11.17 -4.34 -3.32
C ILE A 304 -10.53 -4.80 -2.02
N TRP A 305 -9.36 -5.44 -2.13
CA TRP A 305 -8.52 -5.79 -1.00
C TRP A 305 -7.29 -4.89 -0.98
N ALA A 306 -6.99 -4.29 0.18
CA ALA A 306 -5.93 -3.30 0.28
C ALA A 306 -4.95 -3.61 1.41
N GLN A 307 -3.66 -3.72 1.10
CA GLN A 307 -2.60 -3.73 2.11
C GLN A 307 -2.51 -2.39 2.81
N CYS A 308 -2.32 -2.42 4.13
CA CYS A 308 -2.18 -1.22 4.95
C CYS A 308 -0.74 -1.11 5.47
N PRO A 309 -0.06 0.03 5.30
CA PRO A 309 1.25 0.22 5.92
C PRO A 309 1.15 0.28 7.45
N ASP A 310 2.29 0.12 8.12
CA ASP A 310 2.39 0.38 9.55
C ASP A 310 2.01 1.82 9.92
N SER A 311 1.76 2.09 11.18
CA SER A 311 1.29 3.39 11.66
C SER A 311 2.39 4.43 11.91
N LYS A 312 3.65 4.16 11.55
CA LYS A 312 4.76 5.10 11.75
C LYS A 312 4.80 6.16 10.63
N GLY A 313 5.10 7.40 10.98
CA GLY A 313 5.24 8.49 10.01
C GLY A 313 3.96 8.72 9.18
N LEU A 314 4.09 8.77 7.86
CA LEU A 314 2.96 8.90 6.92
C LEU A 314 2.02 7.69 6.91
N GLY A 315 2.46 6.52 7.37
CA GLY A 315 1.65 5.31 7.40
C GLY A 315 0.38 5.46 8.22
N LEU A 316 0.39 6.25 9.30
CA LEU A 316 -0.81 6.58 10.08
C LEU A 316 -1.86 7.31 9.21
N ALA A 317 -1.43 8.23 8.35
CA ALA A 317 -2.32 8.96 7.45
C ALA A 317 -2.87 8.05 6.35
N ILE A 318 -2.01 7.28 5.69
CA ILE A 318 -2.38 6.34 4.62
C ILE A 318 -3.39 5.32 5.16
N GLY A 319 -3.06 4.66 6.28
CA GLY A 319 -3.94 3.69 6.92
C GLY A 319 -5.28 4.29 7.36
N ASN A 320 -5.30 5.54 7.85
CA ASN A 320 -6.55 6.25 8.15
C ASN A 320 -7.42 6.45 6.89
N ARG A 321 -6.82 6.77 5.71
CA ARG A 321 -7.55 6.93 4.44
C ARG A 321 -8.14 5.61 3.96
N LEU A 322 -7.34 4.56 3.95
CA LEU A 322 -7.80 3.22 3.58
C LEU A 322 -8.93 2.73 4.50
N LYS A 323 -8.76 2.83 5.82
CA LYS A 323 -9.78 2.43 6.81
C LYS A 323 -11.09 3.20 6.66
N LYS A 324 -11.04 4.50 6.35
CA LYS A 324 -12.23 5.30 6.06
C LYS A 324 -12.90 4.94 4.73
N ALA A 325 -12.12 4.64 3.69
CA ALA A 325 -12.64 4.13 2.43
C ALA A 325 -13.39 2.79 2.62
N ALA A 326 -12.83 1.92 3.48
CA ALA A 326 -13.41 0.64 3.86
C ALA A 326 -14.59 0.74 4.85
N GLY A 327 -14.94 1.95 5.35
CA GLY A 327 -15.92 2.08 6.43
C GLY A 327 -15.51 1.35 7.71
N PHE A 328 -14.20 1.21 7.95
CA PHE A 328 -13.56 0.46 9.03
C PHE A 328 -13.74 -1.06 8.95
N HIS A 329 -13.97 -1.60 7.75
CA HIS A 329 -13.85 -3.04 7.52
C HIS A 329 -12.35 -3.39 7.41
N VAL A 330 -11.81 -3.95 8.49
CA VAL A 330 -10.37 -4.20 8.67
C VAL A 330 -10.17 -5.63 9.15
N GLU A 331 -9.28 -6.32 8.47
CA GLU A 331 -8.79 -7.66 8.82
C GLU A 331 -7.35 -7.57 9.31
N ASP A 332 -6.97 -8.41 10.26
CA ASP A 332 -5.61 -8.50 10.76
C ASP A 332 -4.95 -9.79 10.24
N ALA A 333 -3.86 -9.61 9.52
CA ALA A 333 -3.13 -10.72 8.91
C ALA A 333 -1.99 -11.25 9.77
N ASP A 334 -1.72 -10.63 10.92
CA ASP A 334 -0.61 -11.05 11.79
C ASP A 334 -0.96 -12.37 12.47
N ASP A 335 -0.42 -13.45 11.92
CA ASP A 335 -0.61 -14.83 12.41
C ASP A 335 0.59 -15.35 13.21
N GLY A 336 1.60 -14.50 13.45
CA GLY A 336 2.83 -14.84 14.18
C GLY A 336 3.71 -15.89 13.48
N LYS A 337 3.42 -16.24 12.22
CA LYS A 337 4.17 -17.25 11.48
C LYS A 337 5.43 -16.69 10.85
N ILE A 338 6.51 -17.48 10.92
CA ILE A 338 7.78 -17.22 10.27
C ILE A 338 7.89 -18.10 9.02
N VAL A 339 8.01 -17.51 7.85
CA VAL A 339 8.15 -18.23 6.58
C VAL A 339 9.58 -18.10 6.06
N ILE A 340 10.28 -19.23 5.90
CA ILE A 340 11.66 -19.30 5.40
C ILE A 340 11.65 -19.99 4.05
N GLY A 341 11.97 -19.22 2.99
CA GLY A 341 12.11 -19.74 1.64
C GLY A 341 13.50 -20.32 1.39
N ILE A 342 13.57 -21.54 0.89
CA ILE A 342 14.82 -22.23 0.56
C ILE A 342 14.89 -22.47 -0.94
N THR A 343 15.95 -21.96 -1.55
CA THR A 343 16.22 -22.13 -2.99
C THR A 343 17.66 -22.58 -3.23
N GLY A 344 17.96 -22.88 -4.47
CA GLY A 344 19.29 -23.30 -4.91
C GLY A 344 19.25 -24.39 -5.95
N GLY A 345 20.33 -24.48 -6.72
CA GLY A 345 20.40 -25.40 -7.86
C GLY A 345 20.35 -26.88 -7.47
N THR A 346 20.04 -27.71 -8.45
CA THR A 346 20.03 -29.17 -8.29
C THR A 346 21.37 -29.67 -7.74
N GLY A 347 21.30 -30.56 -6.75
CA GLY A 347 22.50 -31.12 -6.11
C GLY A 347 23.15 -30.23 -5.04
N ALA A 348 22.67 -28.99 -4.82
CA ALA A 348 23.20 -28.10 -3.78
C ALA A 348 22.97 -28.63 -2.34
N GLY A 349 21.93 -29.44 -2.12
CA GLY A 349 21.67 -30.08 -0.83
C GLY A 349 20.69 -29.33 0.05
N LYS A 350 19.66 -28.72 -0.52
CA LYS A 350 18.54 -28.05 0.17
C LYS A 350 17.92 -28.91 1.27
N THR A 351 17.85 -30.23 1.04
CA THR A 351 17.26 -31.19 1.97
C THR A 351 17.83 -31.12 3.39
N SER A 352 19.11 -30.72 3.56
CA SER A 352 19.69 -30.58 4.90
C SER A 352 19.04 -29.46 5.71
N LEU A 353 18.75 -28.29 5.07
CA LEU A 353 18.06 -27.18 5.71
C LEU A 353 16.57 -27.50 5.94
N LEU A 354 15.91 -28.17 4.99
CA LEU A 354 14.50 -28.55 5.12
C LEU A 354 14.31 -29.50 6.29
N ARG A 355 15.18 -30.52 6.44
CA ARG A 355 15.17 -31.44 7.61
C ARG A 355 15.47 -30.70 8.92
N ALA A 356 16.36 -29.72 8.91
CA ALA A 356 16.61 -28.90 10.08
C ALA A 356 15.36 -28.12 10.53
N LEU A 357 14.61 -27.57 9.58
CA LEU A 357 13.32 -26.92 9.82
C LEU A 357 12.29 -27.92 10.39
N GLU A 358 12.14 -29.10 9.78
CA GLU A 358 11.23 -30.16 10.26
C GLU A 358 11.52 -30.58 11.70
N ARG A 359 12.81 -30.72 12.07
CA ARG A 359 13.22 -31.02 13.47
C ARG A 359 12.85 -29.91 14.46
N LYS A 360 12.62 -28.67 13.97
CA LYS A 360 12.11 -27.54 14.75
C LYS A 360 10.58 -27.47 14.80
N GLY A 361 9.90 -28.45 14.23
CA GLY A 361 8.44 -28.48 14.16
C GLY A 361 7.87 -27.62 13.02
N ALA A 362 8.71 -27.20 12.07
CA ALA A 362 8.23 -26.45 10.92
C ALA A 362 7.38 -27.32 9.98
N CYS A 363 6.37 -26.70 9.38
CA CYS A 363 5.68 -27.26 8.22
C CYS A 363 6.49 -26.95 6.96
N VAL A 364 6.99 -27.99 6.28
CA VAL A 364 7.72 -27.83 5.01
C VAL A 364 6.75 -28.01 3.85
N LEU A 365 6.69 -27.00 2.98
CA LEU A 365 5.91 -27.00 1.74
C LEU A 365 6.85 -27.07 0.54
N ASP A 366 6.74 -28.16 -0.21
CA ASP A 366 7.45 -28.36 -1.48
C ASP A 366 6.57 -27.87 -2.62
N CYS A 367 7.01 -26.82 -3.32
CA CYS A 367 6.25 -26.21 -4.43
C CYS A 367 5.97 -27.18 -5.57
N ASP A 368 6.90 -28.09 -5.88
CA ASP A 368 6.71 -29.11 -6.93
C ASP A 368 5.61 -30.11 -6.49
N ALA A 369 5.60 -30.51 -5.23
CA ALA A 369 4.55 -31.38 -4.69
C ALA A 369 3.18 -30.68 -4.69
N VAL A 370 3.11 -29.40 -4.30
CA VAL A 370 1.88 -28.60 -4.35
C VAL A 370 1.35 -28.49 -5.78
N TYR A 371 2.21 -28.22 -6.75
CA TYR A 371 1.82 -28.21 -8.16
C TYR A 371 1.23 -29.55 -8.61
N HIS A 372 1.86 -30.69 -8.24
CA HIS A 372 1.34 -32.01 -8.56
C HIS A 372 0.00 -32.34 -7.89
N GLU A 373 -0.26 -31.80 -6.69
CA GLU A 373 -1.58 -31.90 -6.06
C GLU A 373 -2.62 -31.08 -6.83
N MET A 374 -2.32 -29.82 -7.19
CA MET A 374 -3.21 -28.97 -7.97
C MET A 374 -3.60 -29.57 -9.32
N LEU A 375 -2.70 -30.32 -9.97
CA LEU A 375 -3.01 -31.05 -11.22
C LEU A 375 -4.08 -32.14 -11.05
N LYS A 376 -4.47 -32.50 -9.82
CA LYS A 376 -5.54 -33.48 -9.55
C LYS A 376 -6.89 -32.82 -9.37
N ASP A 377 -6.95 -31.70 -8.65
CA ASP A 377 -8.18 -31.18 -8.07
C ASP A 377 -8.45 -29.69 -8.36
N ASP A 378 -7.48 -28.91 -8.85
CA ASP A 378 -7.70 -27.49 -9.17
C ASP A 378 -8.39 -27.33 -10.53
N GLU A 379 -9.73 -27.19 -10.51
CA GLU A 379 -10.55 -27.07 -11.73
C GLU A 379 -10.12 -25.89 -12.62
N LEU A 380 -9.66 -24.79 -12.02
CA LEU A 380 -9.27 -23.60 -12.76
C LEU A 380 -7.92 -23.80 -13.45
N LEU A 381 -6.97 -24.43 -12.77
CA LEU A 381 -5.69 -24.83 -13.37
C LEU A 381 -5.92 -25.81 -14.53
N LEU A 382 -6.76 -26.83 -14.31
CA LEU A 382 -7.07 -27.84 -15.31
C LEU A 382 -7.74 -27.22 -16.55
N ARG A 383 -8.64 -26.26 -16.35
CA ARG A 383 -9.27 -25.50 -17.43
C ARG A 383 -8.25 -24.66 -18.20
N ALA A 384 -7.42 -23.88 -17.53
CA ALA A 384 -6.38 -23.06 -18.15
C ALA A 384 -5.38 -23.91 -18.96
N LEU A 385 -4.96 -25.06 -18.41
CA LEU A 385 -4.10 -25.99 -19.11
C LEU A 385 -4.77 -26.58 -20.37
N ARG A 386 -6.07 -26.89 -20.30
CA ARG A 386 -6.83 -27.38 -21.44
C ARG A 386 -6.97 -26.35 -22.55
N GLU A 387 -7.21 -25.09 -22.18
CA GLU A 387 -7.31 -23.96 -23.12
C GLU A 387 -5.95 -23.71 -23.82
N ALA A 388 -4.83 -23.77 -23.08
CA ALA A 388 -3.50 -23.49 -23.59
C ALA A 388 -2.90 -24.64 -24.45
N PHE A 389 -3.14 -25.90 -24.05
CA PHE A 389 -2.45 -27.06 -24.60
C PHE A 389 -3.38 -28.08 -25.28
N GLY A 390 -4.71 -27.92 -25.10
CA GLY A 390 -5.70 -28.86 -25.67
C GLY A 390 -5.83 -30.16 -24.89
N ASP A 391 -6.74 -31.03 -25.35
CA ASP A 391 -7.00 -32.32 -24.71
C ASP A 391 -5.84 -33.33 -24.83
N VAL A 392 -4.85 -33.05 -25.65
CA VAL A 392 -3.68 -33.93 -25.86
C VAL A 392 -2.85 -34.17 -24.61
N ILE A 393 -2.95 -33.28 -23.63
CA ILE A 393 -2.24 -33.39 -22.35
C ILE A 393 -3.09 -34.10 -21.26
N PHE A 394 -4.28 -34.59 -21.61
CA PHE A 394 -5.14 -35.32 -20.65
C PHE A 394 -5.23 -36.80 -21.06
N ARG A 395 -5.21 -37.65 -20.03
CA ARG A 395 -5.45 -39.09 -20.19
C ARG A 395 -6.94 -39.39 -20.34
N GLN A 396 -7.27 -40.63 -20.66
CA GLN A 396 -8.67 -41.09 -20.81
C GLN A 396 -9.48 -40.97 -19.52
N ASP A 397 -8.84 -41.03 -18.36
CA ASP A 397 -9.45 -40.84 -17.05
C ASP A 397 -9.61 -39.38 -16.64
N GLY A 398 -9.23 -38.43 -17.53
CA GLY A 398 -9.29 -37.00 -17.27
C GLY A 398 -8.10 -36.42 -16.47
N SER A 399 -7.16 -37.26 -16.03
CA SER A 399 -5.95 -36.79 -15.34
C SER A 399 -4.96 -36.17 -16.31
N VAL A 400 -4.14 -35.22 -15.80
CA VAL A 400 -3.10 -34.57 -16.62
C VAL A 400 -1.92 -35.49 -16.85
N ASP A 401 -1.47 -35.59 -18.11
CA ASP A 401 -0.23 -36.27 -18.46
C ASP A 401 0.95 -35.28 -18.46
N VAL A 402 1.64 -35.21 -17.31
CA VAL A 402 2.82 -34.32 -17.13
C VAL A 402 3.91 -34.61 -18.17
N HIS A 403 4.04 -35.87 -18.61
CA HIS A 403 5.01 -36.23 -19.67
C HIS A 403 4.63 -35.63 -21.03
N ALA A 404 3.35 -35.66 -21.38
CA ALA A 404 2.84 -35.05 -22.61
C ALA A 404 3.05 -33.51 -22.58
N ILE A 405 2.79 -32.83 -21.44
CA ILE A 405 3.13 -31.41 -21.30
C ILE A 405 4.63 -31.20 -21.55
N GLY A 406 5.49 -31.98 -20.90
CA GLY A 406 6.94 -31.91 -21.07
C GLY A 406 7.38 -31.99 -22.51
N LEU A 407 6.83 -32.94 -23.31
CA LEU A 407 7.15 -33.09 -24.72
C LEU A 407 6.78 -31.87 -25.59
N ILE A 408 5.77 -31.08 -25.15
CA ILE A 408 5.36 -29.85 -25.83
C ILE A 408 6.27 -28.69 -25.42
N VAL A 409 6.40 -28.43 -24.11
CA VAL A 409 7.04 -27.22 -23.61
C VAL A 409 8.57 -27.23 -23.76
N PHE A 410 9.23 -28.38 -23.69
CA PHE A 410 10.68 -28.45 -23.90
C PHE A 410 11.12 -28.24 -25.36
N LYS A 411 10.18 -28.32 -26.32
CA LYS A 411 10.44 -28.06 -27.74
C LYS A 411 10.09 -26.63 -28.15
N ASP A 412 9.26 -25.93 -27.37
CA ASP A 412 8.77 -24.60 -27.70
C ASP A 412 8.86 -23.65 -26.48
N ARG A 413 9.80 -22.69 -26.57
CA ARG A 413 10.00 -21.68 -25.49
C ARG A 413 8.77 -20.83 -25.22
N LYS A 414 7.89 -20.59 -26.22
CA LYS A 414 6.66 -19.83 -26.00
C LYS A 414 5.67 -20.66 -25.20
N LYS A 415 5.54 -21.94 -25.49
CA LYS A 415 4.69 -22.86 -24.73
C LYS A 415 5.21 -23.09 -23.31
N LEU A 416 6.53 -23.08 -23.10
CA LEU A 416 7.11 -23.10 -21.75
C LEU A 416 6.74 -21.85 -20.98
N ALA A 417 6.86 -20.65 -21.60
CA ALA A 417 6.49 -19.39 -20.95
C ALA A 417 4.97 -19.32 -20.64
N GLU A 418 4.13 -19.89 -21.52
CA GLU A 418 2.68 -19.98 -21.30
C GLU A 418 2.34 -20.91 -20.11
N LEU A 419 3.01 -22.05 -19.98
CA LEU A 419 2.88 -22.92 -18.81
C LEU A 419 3.34 -22.22 -17.54
N ASP A 420 4.52 -21.59 -17.57
CA ASP A 420 5.06 -20.85 -16.43
C ASP A 420 4.08 -19.76 -15.98
N ALA A 421 3.46 -19.00 -16.89
CA ALA A 421 2.47 -17.98 -16.57
C ALA A 421 1.22 -18.56 -15.85
N ILE A 422 0.64 -19.64 -16.40
CA ILE A 422 -0.52 -20.33 -15.81
C ILE A 422 -0.19 -20.83 -14.39
N VAL A 423 0.99 -21.38 -14.20
CA VAL A 423 1.42 -21.97 -12.92
C VAL A 423 1.74 -20.85 -11.91
N HIS A 424 2.44 -19.80 -12.33
CA HIS A 424 2.82 -18.67 -11.46
C HIS A 424 1.61 -17.89 -10.96
N GLU A 425 0.53 -17.81 -11.71
CA GLU A 425 -0.73 -17.19 -11.27
C GLU A 425 -1.36 -17.93 -10.07
N ARG A 426 -1.20 -19.27 -9.99
CA ARG A 426 -2.00 -20.10 -9.07
C ARG A 426 -1.24 -20.67 -7.89
N ILE A 427 0.04 -21.01 -8.07
CA ILE A 427 0.86 -21.58 -6.98
C ILE A 427 0.93 -20.67 -5.74
N PRO A 428 1.12 -19.33 -5.85
CA PRO A 428 1.18 -18.48 -4.67
C PRO A 428 -0.06 -18.59 -3.80
N ARG A 429 -1.25 -18.65 -4.41
CA ARG A 429 -2.52 -18.82 -3.70
C ARG A 429 -2.63 -20.17 -3.00
N ALA A 430 -2.31 -21.26 -3.69
CA ALA A 430 -2.34 -22.60 -3.10
C ALA A 430 -1.38 -22.74 -1.92
N LEU A 431 -0.18 -22.17 -2.04
CA LEU A 431 0.79 -22.12 -0.95
C LEU A 431 0.29 -21.29 0.22
N ALA A 432 -0.25 -20.08 -0.01
CA ALA A 432 -0.79 -19.23 1.04
C ALA A 432 -1.95 -19.94 1.79
N GLN A 433 -2.82 -20.66 1.10
CA GLN A 433 -3.88 -21.45 1.71
C GLN A 433 -3.31 -22.57 2.60
N LYS A 434 -2.27 -23.29 2.15
CA LYS A 434 -1.60 -24.30 2.95
C LYS A 434 -0.87 -23.71 4.17
N MET A 435 -0.23 -22.53 4.00
CA MET A 435 0.38 -21.77 5.10
C MET A 435 -0.66 -21.35 6.14
N ALA A 436 -1.85 -20.90 5.70
CA ALA A 436 -2.94 -20.53 6.59
C ALA A 436 -3.52 -21.74 7.35
N ALA A 437 -3.60 -22.90 6.69
CA ALA A 437 -4.20 -24.11 7.26
C ALA A 437 -3.33 -24.84 8.30
N THR A 438 -2.01 -24.59 8.31
CA THR A 438 -1.12 -25.23 9.30
C THR A 438 -1.09 -24.48 10.63
N ASN A 439 -0.98 -25.23 11.75
CA ASN A 439 -0.76 -24.67 13.07
C ASN A 439 0.74 -24.47 13.41
N ALA A 440 1.65 -24.78 12.49
CA ALA A 440 3.08 -24.59 12.71
C ALA A 440 3.43 -23.08 12.73
N GLU A 441 4.21 -22.67 13.73
CA GLU A 441 4.73 -21.29 13.82
C GLU A 441 5.80 -21.01 12.78
N ILE A 442 6.49 -22.05 12.29
CA ILE A 442 7.55 -21.92 11.30
C ILE A 442 7.15 -22.70 10.06
N ILE A 443 7.32 -22.08 8.91
CA ILE A 443 7.04 -22.68 7.60
C ILE A 443 8.33 -22.65 6.77
N GLY A 444 8.72 -23.80 6.23
CA GLY A 444 9.78 -23.93 5.23
C GLY A 444 9.15 -24.02 3.84
N LEU A 445 9.57 -23.17 2.91
CA LEU A 445 9.12 -23.21 1.52
C LEU A 445 10.26 -23.67 0.61
N ASP A 446 10.18 -24.87 0.06
CA ASP A 446 11.15 -25.37 -0.94
C ASP A 446 10.69 -25.04 -2.36
N ALA A 447 11.43 -24.18 -3.03
CA ALA A 447 11.17 -23.84 -4.43
C ALA A 447 12.48 -23.58 -5.18
N ILE A 448 12.66 -24.26 -6.33
CA ILE A 448 13.81 -23.99 -7.21
C ILE A 448 13.68 -22.60 -7.85
N LYS A 449 12.47 -22.22 -8.25
CA LYS A 449 12.16 -20.92 -8.86
C LYS A 449 11.61 -19.91 -7.83
N LEU A 450 12.07 -19.97 -6.58
CA LEU A 450 11.57 -19.11 -5.46
C LEU A 450 11.63 -17.62 -5.81
N ILE A 451 12.71 -17.21 -6.45
CA ILE A 451 12.95 -15.82 -6.79
C ILE A 451 12.21 -15.44 -8.08
N GLU A 452 12.34 -16.25 -9.13
CA GLU A 452 11.76 -15.98 -10.44
C GLU A 452 10.22 -15.98 -10.43
N SER A 453 9.61 -16.71 -9.51
CA SER A 453 8.15 -16.76 -9.33
C SER A 453 7.61 -15.64 -8.42
N GLY A 454 8.47 -14.81 -7.82
CA GLY A 454 8.07 -13.82 -6.83
C GLY A 454 7.72 -14.37 -5.45
N LEU A 455 7.75 -15.70 -5.25
CA LEU A 455 7.42 -16.33 -3.95
C LEU A 455 8.38 -15.92 -2.83
N GLY A 456 9.60 -15.52 -3.16
CA GLY A 456 10.54 -14.98 -2.18
C GLY A 456 10.01 -13.76 -1.43
N ALA A 457 9.18 -12.94 -2.08
CA ALA A 457 8.62 -11.73 -1.49
C ALA A 457 7.73 -12.01 -0.26
N ILE A 458 7.04 -13.16 -0.21
CA ILE A 458 6.19 -13.55 0.93
C ILE A 458 6.93 -14.32 2.02
N CYS A 459 8.24 -14.58 1.86
CA CYS A 459 9.07 -15.21 2.88
C CYS A 459 9.66 -14.17 3.82
N ASP A 460 9.71 -14.46 5.12
CA ASP A 460 10.34 -13.57 6.10
C ASP A 460 11.87 -13.59 5.97
N ALA A 461 12.42 -14.73 5.53
CA ALA A 461 13.79 -14.85 5.07
C ALA A 461 13.89 -15.78 3.86
N THR A 462 14.84 -15.51 2.98
CA THR A 462 15.20 -16.36 1.84
C THR A 462 16.62 -16.89 1.98
N VAL A 463 16.82 -18.19 1.72
CA VAL A 463 18.11 -18.86 1.88
C VAL A 463 18.53 -19.51 0.56
N ALA A 464 19.65 -19.03 0.00
CA ALA A 464 20.32 -19.67 -1.10
C ALA A 464 21.17 -20.85 -0.58
N VAL A 465 20.90 -22.06 -1.07
CA VAL A 465 21.78 -23.21 -0.81
C VAL A 465 22.72 -23.36 -2.00
N THR A 466 24.03 -23.26 -1.74
CA THR A 466 25.08 -23.37 -2.74
C THR A 466 26.02 -24.54 -2.43
N ALA A 467 26.66 -25.09 -3.44
CA ALA A 467 27.74 -26.06 -3.30
C ALA A 467 28.64 -26.01 -4.54
N PRO A 468 29.94 -26.35 -4.41
CA PRO A 468 30.85 -26.45 -5.55
C PRO A 468 30.29 -27.40 -6.62
N GLU A 469 30.52 -27.06 -7.91
CA GLU A 469 29.98 -27.83 -9.04
C GLU A 469 30.32 -29.32 -8.96
N GLU A 470 31.56 -29.65 -8.63
CA GLU A 470 32.03 -31.03 -8.52
C GLU A 470 31.29 -31.83 -7.43
N VAL A 471 30.90 -31.16 -6.34
CA VAL A 471 30.09 -31.74 -5.27
C VAL A 471 28.66 -31.99 -5.77
N ARG A 472 28.10 -31.03 -6.48
CA ARG A 472 26.75 -31.12 -7.08
C ARG A 472 26.68 -32.25 -8.09
N VAL A 473 27.65 -32.35 -8.99
CA VAL A 473 27.75 -33.40 -10.01
C VAL A 473 27.73 -34.79 -9.35
N LYS A 474 28.61 -35.03 -8.35
CA LYS A 474 28.67 -36.29 -7.61
C LYS A 474 27.34 -36.66 -6.96
N ARG A 475 26.68 -35.68 -6.30
CA ARG A 475 25.40 -35.88 -5.65
C ARG A 475 24.27 -36.21 -6.63
N ILE A 476 24.23 -35.53 -7.78
CA ILE A 476 23.24 -35.77 -8.84
C ILE A 476 23.43 -37.15 -9.45
N MET A 477 24.66 -37.53 -9.80
CA MET A 477 24.99 -38.85 -10.35
C MET A 477 24.56 -39.97 -9.39
N ALA A 478 24.87 -39.80 -8.08
CA ALA A 478 24.55 -40.80 -7.07
C ALA A 478 23.03 -40.94 -6.84
N ARG A 479 22.30 -39.83 -6.85
CA ARG A 479 20.86 -39.82 -6.64
C ARG A 479 20.07 -40.36 -7.81
N ASP A 480 20.42 -39.91 -9.03
CA ASP A 480 19.59 -40.11 -10.23
C ASP A 480 20.13 -41.23 -11.14
N SER A 481 21.31 -41.83 -10.80
CA SER A 481 21.96 -42.89 -11.59
C SER A 481 22.22 -42.49 -13.04
N ILE A 482 22.68 -41.24 -13.25
CA ILE A 482 22.94 -40.67 -14.59
C ILE A 482 24.43 -40.44 -14.82
N THR A 483 24.79 -40.19 -16.10
CA THR A 483 26.18 -39.87 -16.46
C THR A 483 26.60 -38.48 -15.99
N GLU A 484 27.94 -38.31 -15.85
CA GLU A 484 28.51 -37.01 -15.47
C GLU A 484 28.15 -35.90 -16.48
N GLU A 485 28.24 -36.21 -17.79
CA GLU A 485 27.88 -35.30 -18.86
C GLU A 485 26.42 -34.78 -18.70
N TYR A 486 25.49 -35.70 -18.43
CA TYR A 486 24.10 -35.32 -18.22
C TYR A 486 23.89 -34.56 -16.90
N ALA A 487 24.59 -34.89 -15.84
CA ALA A 487 24.57 -34.12 -14.60
C ALA A 487 25.06 -32.68 -14.79
N ARG A 488 26.17 -32.48 -15.53
CA ARG A 488 26.70 -31.15 -15.87
C ARG A 488 25.73 -30.35 -16.74
N SER A 489 25.11 -31.00 -17.74
CA SER A 489 24.12 -30.33 -18.58
C SER A 489 22.91 -29.82 -17.77
N ARG A 490 22.46 -30.56 -16.77
CA ARG A 490 21.38 -30.16 -15.86
C ARG A 490 21.79 -28.96 -14.96
N ILE A 491 23.05 -28.91 -14.55
CA ILE A 491 23.58 -27.79 -13.76
C ILE A 491 23.66 -26.53 -14.65
N ALA A 492 24.19 -26.65 -15.86
CA ALA A 492 24.34 -25.55 -16.80
C ALA A 492 22.99 -24.95 -17.29
N ALA A 493 21.91 -25.73 -17.22
CA ALA A 493 20.56 -25.24 -17.55
C ALA A 493 19.90 -24.38 -16.45
N GLN A 494 20.53 -24.28 -15.28
CA GLN A 494 20.01 -23.49 -14.14
C GLN A 494 20.82 -22.21 -13.95
N LYS A 495 20.27 -21.31 -13.12
CA LYS A 495 21.00 -20.14 -12.62
C LYS A 495 22.22 -20.59 -11.77
N ASP A 496 23.27 -19.81 -11.80
CA ASP A 496 24.49 -20.07 -11.04
C ASP A 496 24.37 -19.70 -9.54
N ALA A 497 25.40 -20.02 -8.77
CA ALA A 497 25.43 -19.73 -7.35
C ALA A 497 25.44 -18.22 -7.07
N ASP A 498 26.08 -17.42 -7.93
CA ASP A 498 26.18 -15.96 -7.76
C ASP A 498 24.81 -15.30 -7.93
N TYR A 499 23.98 -15.78 -8.85
CA TYR A 499 22.61 -15.33 -8.99
C TYR A 499 21.81 -15.55 -7.69
N PHE A 500 21.81 -16.77 -7.14
CA PHE A 500 21.07 -17.06 -5.91
C PHE A 500 21.60 -16.26 -4.71
N ARG A 501 22.93 -16.12 -4.59
CA ARG A 501 23.58 -15.32 -3.53
C ARG A 501 23.15 -13.86 -3.56
N ALA A 502 23.05 -13.28 -4.76
CA ALA A 502 22.68 -11.88 -4.94
C ALA A 502 21.21 -11.58 -4.66
N GLN A 503 20.33 -12.58 -4.71
CA GLN A 503 18.88 -12.42 -4.62
C GLN A 503 18.28 -12.92 -3.29
N CYS A 504 19.05 -13.60 -2.45
CA CYS A 504 18.57 -14.12 -1.18
C CYS A 504 19.19 -13.38 0.00
N ASP A 505 18.48 -13.33 1.12
CA ASP A 505 18.93 -12.68 2.36
C ASP A 505 20.10 -13.42 3.00
N TYR A 506 20.17 -14.74 2.82
CA TYR A 506 21.17 -15.63 3.44
C TYR A 506 21.74 -16.61 2.42
N GLU A 507 23.00 -17.06 2.64
CA GLU A 507 23.63 -18.15 1.88
C GLU A 507 24.10 -19.25 2.80
N PHE A 508 23.68 -20.50 2.52
CA PHE A 508 24.21 -21.72 3.15
C PHE A 508 25.11 -22.46 2.15
N VAL A 509 26.42 -22.42 2.39
CA VAL A 509 27.38 -23.16 1.55
C VAL A 509 27.49 -24.60 2.04
N ASN A 510 27.01 -25.55 1.24
CA ASN A 510 26.96 -26.96 1.56
C ASN A 510 28.07 -27.73 0.84
N ASP A 511 29.31 -27.49 1.23
CA ASP A 511 30.51 -28.21 0.75
C ASP A 511 30.97 -29.33 1.70
N LEU A 512 30.16 -29.65 2.69
CA LEU A 512 30.47 -30.56 3.78
C LEU A 512 30.60 -32.01 3.30
N PRO A 513 31.57 -32.78 3.86
CA PRO A 513 31.95 -34.09 3.32
C PRO A 513 30.95 -35.20 3.62
N THR A 514 30.09 -35.03 4.63
CA THR A 514 29.07 -36.04 5.00
C THR A 514 27.71 -35.40 5.22
N ALA A 515 26.65 -36.15 4.99
CA ALA A 515 25.27 -35.72 5.24
C ALA A 515 25.04 -35.31 6.70
N GLU A 516 25.61 -36.05 7.66
CA GLU A 516 25.50 -35.78 9.09
C GLU A 516 26.09 -34.41 9.46
N LYS A 517 27.28 -34.07 8.93
CA LYS A 517 27.89 -32.75 9.14
C LYS A 517 27.07 -31.65 8.50
N ALA A 518 26.53 -31.89 7.32
CA ALA A 518 25.65 -30.93 6.63
C ALA A 518 24.36 -30.68 7.42
N GLU A 519 23.75 -31.72 7.99
CA GLU A 519 22.54 -31.60 8.82
C GLU A 519 22.83 -30.84 10.12
N HIS A 520 23.94 -31.13 10.80
CA HIS A 520 24.32 -30.41 12.03
C HIS A 520 24.59 -28.92 11.75
N ALA A 521 25.34 -28.61 10.69
CA ALA A 521 25.58 -27.22 10.29
C ALA A 521 24.28 -26.50 9.91
N ALA A 522 23.37 -27.19 9.23
CA ALA A 522 22.06 -26.66 8.86
C ALA A 522 21.20 -26.33 10.10
N GLU A 523 21.23 -27.17 11.14
CA GLU A 523 20.51 -26.89 12.39
C GLU A 523 21.00 -25.62 13.09
N VAL A 524 22.31 -25.44 13.19
CA VAL A 524 22.90 -24.22 13.76
C VAL A 524 22.52 -23.00 12.94
N TYR A 525 22.59 -23.12 11.62
CA TYR A 525 22.29 -22.03 10.70
C TYR A 525 20.81 -21.59 10.75
N ILE A 526 19.89 -22.53 10.72
CA ILE A 526 18.45 -22.26 10.83
C ILE A 526 18.11 -21.63 12.19
N ASN A 527 18.73 -22.08 13.28
CA ASN A 527 18.53 -21.47 14.60
C ASN A 527 18.93 -19.97 14.58
N THR A 528 20.05 -19.65 13.95
CA THR A 528 20.50 -18.25 13.84
C THR A 528 19.49 -17.41 13.09
N ILE A 529 18.98 -17.89 11.95
CA ILE A 529 17.97 -17.16 11.16
C ILE A 529 16.68 -16.94 11.98
N ILE A 530 16.17 -17.99 12.61
CA ILE A 530 14.93 -17.89 13.41
C ILE A 530 15.08 -16.89 14.57
N ASN A 531 16.23 -16.91 15.25
CA ASN A 531 16.49 -15.98 16.36
C ASN A 531 16.57 -14.53 15.86
N ASN A 532 17.26 -14.27 14.74
CA ASN A 532 17.34 -12.93 14.14
C ASN A 532 15.94 -12.41 13.78
N LEU A 533 15.09 -13.23 13.14
CA LEU A 533 13.74 -12.83 12.76
C LEU A 533 12.85 -12.54 13.99
N LYS A 534 12.98 -13.29 15.07
CA LYS A 534 12.25 -13.03 16.32
C LYS A 534 12.68 -11.71 16.98
N GLU A 535 13.98 -11.42 16.99
CA GLU A 535 14.50 -10.17 17.53
C GLU A 535 14.06 -8.94 16.71
N GLU A 536 13.92 -9.10 15.39
CA GLU A 536 13.41 -8.03 14.50
C GLU A 536 11.92 -7.75 14.75
N THR A 537 11.14 -8.78 15.05
CA THR A 537 9.70 -8.64 15.33
C THR A 537 9.44 -7.97 16.69
N GLU A 538 10.34 -8.10 17.66
CA GLU A 538 10.23 -7.49 19.00
C GLU A 538 10.65 -5.99 19.04
N ARG A 539 11.33 -5.49 18.00
CA ARG A 539 11.76 -4.08 17.86
C ARG A 539 10.72 -3.23 17.13
#